data_9086975f52da8399f55b06c544a6ef7f
#
_entry.id   9086975f52da8399f55b06c544a6ef7f
#
_cell.length_a   1.000
_cell.length_b   1.000
_cell.length_c   1.000
_cell.angle_alpha   90.00
_cell.angle_beta   90.00
_cell.angle_gamma   90.00
#
_symmetry.space_group_name_H-M   'P 1'
#
loop_
_entity.id
_entity.type
_entity.pdbx_description
1 polymer ?
#
loop_
_entity_poly.entity_id
_entity_poly.type
_entity_poly.pdbx_seq_one_letter_code
_entity_poly.pdbx_strand_id
1 'polypeptide(L)' 'MSEDDNESIYPIANWDIGPIEEHQLVVFRPHFISSPEQTAEDAEVSRYYALTLTQAKELQAALETAIVMLDKK' A
#
# COMPACT_ATOMS: atom_id res chain seq x y z
N MET A 1 -11.50 18.79 12.30
CA MET A 1 -11.03 18.55 12.30
C MET A 1 -10.52 18.15 12.34
N SER A 2 -10.37 18.19 12.05
CA SER A 2 -9.69 17.92 12.04
C SER A 2 -9.24 17.38 11.79
N GLU A 3 -9.22 17.24 11.52
CA GLU A 3 -8.74 16.75 11.30
C GLU A 3 -7.95 16.35 10.93
N ASP A 4 -7.85 16.44 10.59
CA ASP A 4 -6.77 16.36 9.94
C ASP A 4 -5.74 15.67 10.59
N ASP A 5 -5.53 15.87 11.56
CA ASP A 5 -4.56 15.22 12.23
C ASP A 5 -4.82 13.78 12.27
N ASN A 6 -5.96 13.33 12.27
CA ASN A 6 -6.16 11.98 12.19
C ASN A 6 -5.96 11.47 10.86
N GLU A 7 -5.58 12.23 9.96
CA GLU A 7 -5.27 11.75 8.67
C GLU A 7 -3.82 11.61 8.49
N SER A 8 -3.16 10.99 9.44
CA SER A 8 -1.75 10.73 9.30
C SER A 8 -1.49 9.92 8.06
N ILE A 9 -0.56 10.35 7.26
CA ILE A 9 -0.22 9.67 6.04
C ILE A 9 1.18 9.14 6.20
N TYR A 10 1.31 7.82 6.12
CA TYR A 10 2.59 7.18 6.30
C TYR A 10 3.16 6.78 4.95
N PRO A 11 4.32 7.28 4.59
CA PRO A 11 4.92 6.89 3.30
C PRO A 11 5.24 5.41 3.29
N ILE A 12 5.10 4.82 2.12
CA ILE A 12 5.47 3.43 1.92
C ILE A 12 6.94 3.39 1.53
N ALA A 13 7.73 2.61 2.24
CA ALA A 13 9.14 2.44 1.91
C ALA A 13 9.34 1.25 1.00
N ASN A 14 8.54 0.21 1.16
CA ASN A 14 8.73 -1.00 0.40
C ASN A 14 7.50 -1.87 0.60
N TRP A 15 7.49 -3.03 -0.01
CA TRP A 15 6.39 -3.97 0.17
C TRP A 15 6.85 -5.36 -0.19
N ASP A 16 6.13 -6.34 0.37
CA ASP A 16 6.23 -7.73 -0.06
C ASP A 16 4.90 -8.07 -0.70
N ILE A 17 4.94 -8.69 -1.86
CA ILE A 17 3.71 -9.01 -2.57
C ILE A 17 3.94 -10.29 -3.34
N GLY A 18 2.92 -11.12 -3.40
CA GLY A 18 3.04 -12.36 -4.14
C GLY A 18 1.71 -13.07 -4.22
N PRO A 19 1.62 -14.07 -5.10
CA PRO A 19 0.39 -14.82 -5.28
C PRO A 19 0.35 -16.04 -4.38
N ILE A 20 -0.85 -16.42 -4.00
CA ILE A 20 -1.13 -17.73 -3.42
C ILE A 20 -2.04 -18.42 -4.41
N GLU A 21 -1.44 -19.26 -5.25
CA GLU A 21 -2.18 -19.82 -6.39
C GLU A 21 -3.28 -20.76 -5.96
N GLU A 22 -3.05 -21.48 -4.88
CA GLU A 22 -4.03 -22.47 -4.42
C GLU A 22 -5.34 -21.83 -4.05
N HIS A 23 -5.30 -20.59 -3.59
CA HIS A 23 -6.49 -19.90 -3.13
C HIS A 23 -6.86 -18.74 -4.01
N GLN A 24 -6.06 -18.48 -5.05
CA GLN A 24 -6.27 -17.36 -5.96
C GLN A 24 -6.33 -16.05 -5.20
N LEU A 25 -5.35 -15.86 -4.33
CA LEU A 25 -5.22 -14.65 -3.54
C LEU A 25 -3.91 -13.98 -3.87
N VAL A 26 -3.89 -12.67 -3.65
CA VAL A 26 -2.65 -11.90 -3.67
C VAL A 26 -2.40 -11.45 -2.25
N VAL A 27 -1.25 -11.78 -1.70
CA VAL A 27 -0.89 -11.30 -0.36
C VAL A 27 0.03 -10.11 -0.50
N PHE A 28 -0.09 -9.19 0.42
CA PHE A 28 0.57 -7.90 0.34
C PHE A 28 0.90 -7.44 1.75
N ARG A 29 2.14 -7.03 1.96
CA ARG A 29 2.57 -6.53 3.26
C ARG A 29 3.35 -5.25 3.07
N PRO A 30 2.77 -4.10 3.40
CA PRO A 30 3.50 -2.83 3.24
C PRO A 30 4.53 -2.63 4.34
N HIS A 31 5.59 -1.95 4.00
CA HIS A 31 6.58 -1.45 4.94
C HIS A 31 6.46 0.06 4.89
N PHE A 32 6.25 0.68 6.03
CA PHE A 32 5.90 2.09 6.03
C PHE A 32 6.73 2.85 7.05
N ILE A 33 6.82 4.15 6.82
CA ILE A 33 7.56 5.07 7.68
C ILE A 33 6.55 5.70 8.63
N SER A 34 6.72 5.51 9.93
CA SER A 34 5.79 6.08 10.89
C SER A 34 6.39 7.26 11.65
N SER A 35 7.65 7.56 11.42
CA SER A 35 8.32 8.66 12.10
C SER A 35 9.32 9.30 11.15
N PRO A 36 9.45 10.63 11.16
CA PRO A 36 10.38 11.28 10.22
C PRO A 36 11.83 10.87 10.41
N GLU A 37 12.17 10.27 11.53
CA GLU A 37 13.54 9.84 11.73
C GLU A 37 13.83 8.48 11.18
N GLN A 38 12.84 7.75 10.75
CA GLN A 38 13.06 6.42 10.22
C GLN A 38 13.60 6.50 8.81
N THR A 39 14.48 5.56 8.49
CA THR A 39 14.92 5.36 7.11
C THR A 39 14.15 4.18 6.53
N ALA A 40 14.37 3.92 5.25
CA ALA A 40 13.70 2.80 4.62
C ALA A 40 14.06 1.48 5.29
N GLU A 41 15.29 1.38 5.82
CA GLU A 41 15.71 0.17 6.50
C GLU A 41 15.03 0.01 7.84
N ASP A 42 14.62 1.10 8.44
CA ASP A 42 13.96 1.07 9.73
C ASP A 42 12.45 1.06 9.61
N ALA A 43 11.92 0.98 8.40
CA ALA A 43 10.49 1.07 8.19
C ALA A 43 9.78 -0.02 8.98
N GLU A 44 8.58 0.32 9.43
CA GLU A 44 7.77 -0.65 10.14
C GLU A 44 7.14 -1.60 9.16
N VAL A 45 7.01 -2.85 9.56
CA VAL A 45 6.47 -3.89 8.70
C VAL A 45 5.07 -4.21 9.18
N SER A 46 4.12 -4.05 8.28
CA SER A 46 2.73 -4.33 8.58
C SER A 46 2.49 -5.83 8.56
N ARG A 47 1.27 -6.23 8.89
CA ARG A 47 0.87 -7.62 8.72
C ARG A 47 0.55 -7.85 7.26
N TYR A 48 0.45 -9.12 6.90
CA TYR A 48 0.02 -9.47 5.55
C TYR A 48 -1.47 -9.26 5.40
N TYR A 49 -1.84 -8.71 4.27
CA TYR A 49 -3.24 -8.58 3.88
C TYR A 49 -3.45 -9.40 2.63
N ALA A 50 -4.63 -9.96 2.48
CA ALA A 50 -4.93 -10.78 1.31
C ALA A 50 -6.02 -10.11 0.50
N LEU A 51 -5.84 -10.14 -0.81
CA LEU A 51 -6.81 -9.63 -1.76
C LEU A 51 -7.29 -10.80 -2.61
N THR A 52 -8.57 -10.82 -2.90
CA THR A 52 -9.04 -11.76 -3.92
C THR A 52 -8.53 -11.28 -5.28
N LEU A 53 -8.62 -12.16 -6.27
CA LEU A 53 -8.22 -11.78 -7.61
C LEU A 53 -8.99 -10.56 -8.09
N THR A 54 -10.30 -10.53 -7.84
CA THR A 54 -11.12 -9.40 -8.24
C THR A 54 -10.68 -8.13 -7.53
N GLN A 55 -10.43 -8.21 -6.23
CA GLN A 55 -9.97 -7.04 -5.48
C GLN A 55 -8.62 -6.55 -5.98
N ALA A 56 -7.73 -7.48 -6.31
CA ALA A 56 -6.43 -7.08 -6.80
C ALA A 56 -6.55 -6.32 -8.11
N LYS A 57 -7.44 -6.78 -8.99
CA LYS A 57 -7.65 -6.08 -10.25
C LYS A 57 -8.27 -4.72 -10.03
N GLU A 58 -9.19 -4.62 -9.08
CA GLU A 58 -9.80 -3.33 -8.78
C GLU A 58 -8.78 -2.35 -8.21
N LEU A 59 -7.91 -2.85 -7.35
CA LEU A 59 -6.88 -1.99 -6.80
C LEU A 59 -5.91 -1.55 -7.90
N GLN A 60 -5.59 -2.45 -8.81
CA GLN A 60 -4.73 -2.10 -9.92
C GLN A 60 -5.33 -0.96 -10.74
N ALA A 61 -6.63 -1.05 -11.03
CA ALA A 61 -7.28 -0.02 -11.80
C ALA A 61 -7.33 1.30 -11.03
N ALA A 62 -7.56 1.23 -9.73
CA ALA A 62 -7.60 2.44 -8.93
C ALA A 62 -6.24 3.11 -8.88
N LEU A 63 -5.18 2.33 -8.73
CA LEU A 63 -3.84 2.88 -8.76
C LEU A 63 -3.54 3.52 -10.09
N GLU A 64 -3.93 2.87 -11.17
CA GLU A 64 -3.67 3.40 -12.49
C GLU A 64 -4.39 4.73 -12.70
N THR A 65 -5.64 4.82 -12.25
CA THR A 65 -6.38 6.06 -12.36
C THR A 65 -5.69 7.19 -11.61
N ALA A 66 -5.25 6.90 -10.39
CA ALA A 66 -4.59 7.93 -9.59
C ALA A 66 -3.27 8.35 -10.24
N ILE A 67 -2.53 7.40 -10.79
CA ILE A 67 -1.27 7.70 -11.46
C ILE A 67 -1.51 8.60 -12.65
N VAL A 68 -2.52 8.29 -13.45
CA VAL A 68 -2.83 9.08 -14.63
C VAL A 68 -3.18 10.50 -14.22
N MET A 69 -3.95 10.67 -13.15
CA MET A 69 -4.33 11.99 -12.69
C MET A 69 -3.12 12.81 -12.28
N LEU A 70 -2.14 12.17 -11.66
CA LEU A 70 -0.93 12.87 -11.28
C LEU A 70 -0.06 13.18 -12.50
N ASP A 71 -0.01 12.27 -13.45
CA ASP A 71 0.85 12.45 -14.61
C ASP A 71 0.33 13.52 -15.53
N LYS A 72 -0.91 13.90 -15.39
CA LYS A 72 -1.46 14.96 -16.25
C LYS A 72 -0.98 16.33 -15.88
N LYS A 73 -0.34 16.46 -14.77
CA LYS A 73 0.18 17.76 -14.37
C LYS A 73 1.47 18.15 -15.06
#